data_fcc74a9c3c228038fe4755877ffe6ce3
#
_entry.id   fcc74a9c3c228038fe4755877ffe6ce3
#
_cell.length_a   1.000
_cell.length_b   1.000
_cell.length_c   1.000
_cell.angle_alpha   90.00
_cell.angle_beta   90.00
_cell.angle_gamma   90.00
#
_symmetry.space_group_name_H-M   'P 1'
#
loop_
_entity.id
_entity.type
_entity.pdbx_description
1 polymer ?
#
loop_
_entity_poly.entity_id
_entity_poly.type
_entity_poly.pdbx_seq_one_letter_code
_entity_poly.pdbx_strand_id
1 'polypeptide(L)'
;IVIKKIDFINFFWEPGITDIQESQNIFNVELVDNNILEQKYPQCKGKLGANTITVAKYLYDDNVDTTGKSVVVDWYYHTYYNGKKTLQYVKYVNDIVLYATENEITPPEKVVVDPQTGIPVTVQTDKAIAEKGLYDHALYPFVTMALYPIEGSICGYGITDIGRDTQIQIDKLNKAIVNNALAGATPRYFVRNDGTINLEQFENLDEQFVNVEGGIDETNIRAMEYKSLDGMYVNVINQKIDEMKYITSNQDVNNGTAPSGITAASAIAALQETQGKNARTSNRAFHRQFRDVCYQIVELIRQFYDETRSFRIIGETGKYEYVDFNNQMMQGEAIPPAYAGQELEPDYVELFRKPVYDVVVKPQK
;
A
#
# COMPACT_ATOMS: atom_id res chain seq x y z
N ILE A 1 5.70 8.96 18.19
CA ILE A 1 4.81 8.48 17.13
C ILE A 1 5.66 8.18 15.91
N VAL A 2 5.48 7.03 15.29
CA VAL A 2 6.21 6.58 14.09
C VAL A 2 5.19 6.14 13.05
N ILE A 3 5.34 6.65 11.83
CA ILE A 3 4.53 6.21 10.69
C ILE A 3 5.34 5.16 9.93
N LYS A 4 4.76 4.00 9.70
CA LYS A 4 5.37 2.92 8.94
C LYS A 4 4.52 2.57 7.72
N LYS A 5 5.18 2.26 6.61
CA LYS A 5 4.54 1.61 5.48
C LYS A 5 4.30 0.15 5.84
N ILE A 6 3.10 -0.33 5.60
CA ILE A 6 2.72 -1.73 5.80
C ILE A 6 2.70 -2.44 4.46
N ASP A 7 3.15 -3.67 4.48
CA ASP A 7 3.12 -4.56 3.34
C ASP A 7 1.75 -5.22 3.22
N PHE A 8 1.05 -4.97 2.13
CA PHE A 8 -0.27 -5.53 1.88
C PHE A 8 -0.30 -7.07 1.79
N ILE A 9 0.80 -7.71 1.43
CA ILE A 9 0.87 -9.17 1.30
C ILE A 9 0.77 -9.84 2.68
N ASN A 10 1.29 -9.18 3.71
CA ASN A 10 1.30 -9.66 5.09
C ASN A 10 0.27 -8.98 5.99
N PHE A 11 -0.69 -8.30 5.39
CA PHE A 11 -1.74 -7.58 6.08
C PHE A 11 -3.11 -8.18 5.74
N PHE A 12 -3.85 -8.62 6.76
CA PHE A 12 -5.09 -9.37 6.60
C PHE A 12 -6.25 -8.66 7.30
N TRP A 13 -7.40 -8.62 6.63
CA TRP A 13 -8.65 -8.02 7.10
C TRP A 13 -9.85 -8.87 6.68
N GLU A 14 -11.04 -8.53 7.12
CA GLU A 14 -12.26 -9.21 6.69
C GLU A 14 -12.61 -8.93 5.23
N PRO A 15 -13.06 -9.95 4.51
CA PRO A 15 -13.49 -9.78 3.12
C PRO A 15 -14.82 -9.00 3.04
N GLY A 16 -15.04 -8.32 1.92
CA GLY A 16 -16.31 -7.64 1.62
C GLY A 16 -16.45 -6.24 2.20
N ILE A 17 -15.41 -5.69 2.84
CA ILE A 17 -15.40 -4.33 3.38
C ILE A 17 -14.69 -3.36 2.43
N THR A 18 -15.12 -2.10 2.44
CA THR A 18 -14.51 -1.02 1.64
C THR A 18 -13.62 -0.12 2.50
N ASP A 19 -13.96 0.05 3.78
CA ASP A 19 -13.16 0.80 4.74
C ASP A 19 -12.53 -0.16 5.75
N ILE A 20 -11.21 0.00 5.98
CA ILE A 20 -10.48 -0.80 6.97
C ILE A 20 -11.03 -0.64 8.38
N GLN A 21 -11.67 0.49 8.70
CA GLN A 21 -12.26 0.77 10.01
C GLN A 21 -13.52 -0.05 10.29
N GLU A 22 -14.11 -0.67 9.27
CA GLU A 22 -15.28 -1.56 9.39
C GLU A 22 -14.89 -3.00 9.75
N SER A 23 -13.62 -3.38 9.58
CA SER A 23 -13.15 -4.73 9.90
C SER A 23 -13.33 -5.04 11.38
N GLN A 24 -13.79 -6.25 11.70
CA GLN A 24 -13.86 -6.72 13.09
C GLN A 24 -12.48 -7.14 13.59
N ASN A 25 -11.67 -7.72 12.69
CA ASN A 25 -10.32 -8.22 12.97
C ASN A 25 -9.34 -7.75 11.90
N ILE A 26 -8.14 -7.38 12.34
CA ILE A 26 -7.03 -7.03 11.46
C ILE A 26 -5.77 -7.71 11.97
N PHE A 27 -5.03 -8.33 11.07
CA PHE A 27 -3.75 -8.97 11.38
C PHE A 27 -2.65 -8.35 10.53
N ASN A 28 -1.56 -7.96 11.18
CA ASN A 28 -0.32 -7.58 10.51
C ASN A 28 0.75 -8.61 10.89
N VAL A 29 1.42 -9.17 9.90
CA VAL A 29 2.37 -10.26 10.09
C VAL A 29 3.76 -9.78 9.70
N GLU A 30 4.71 -9.91 10.62
CA GLU A 30 6.10 -9.50 10.41
C GLU A 30 7.05 -10.66 10.72
N LEU A 31 8.16 -10.73 9.98
CA LEU A 31 9.24 -11.67 10.25
C LEU A 31 10.32 -10.96 11.08
N VAL A 32 10.54 -11.41 12.31
CA VAL A 32 11.44 -10.77 13.27
C VAL A 32 12.53 -11.75 13.70
N ASP A 33 13.74 -11.24 13.89
CA ASP A 33 14.88 -12.02 14.38
C ASP A 33 14.64 -12.51 15.82
N ASN A 34 14.96 -13.80 16.07
CA ASN A 34 14.73 -14.44 17.38
C ASN A 34 15.55 -13.78 18.50
N ASN A 35 16.77 -13.31 18.22
CA ASN A 35 17.58 -12.63 19.22
C ASN A 35 16.93 -11.34 19.70
N ILE A 36 16.31 -10.58 18.77
CA ILE A 36 15.58 -9.35 19.09
C ILE A 36 14.36 -9.67 19.94
N LEU A 37 13.62 -10.72 19.57
CA LEU A 37 12.43 -11.16 20.31
C LEU A 37 12.78 -11.60 21.72
N GLU A 38 13.84 -12.41 21.90
CA GLU A 38 14.26 -12.91 23.21
C GLU A 38 14.79 -11.80 24.13
N GLN A 39 15.44 -10.77 23.55
CA GLN A 39 15.88 -9.59 24.30
C GLN A 39 14.71 -8.73 24.76
N LYS A 40 13.74 -8.52 23.88
CA LYS A 40 12.58 -7.66 24.15
C LYS A 40 11.52 -8.34 24.99
N TYR A 41 11.35 -9.66 24.80
CA TYR A 41 10.32 -10.48 25.46
C TYR A 41 10.95 -11.71 26.08
N PRO A 42 11.41 -11.65 27.35
CA PRO A 42 12.09 -12.76 28.03
C PRO A 42 11.30 -14.06 28.10
N GLN A 43 9.95 -13.98 28.04
CA GLN A 43 9.05 -15.16 28.03
C GLN A 43 9.22 -16.07 26.81
N CYS A 44 9.83 -15.55 25.73
CA CYS A 44 10.08 -16.29 24.50
C CYS A 44 11.40 -17.08 24.53
N LYS A 45 12.27 -16.81 25.50
CA LYS A 45 13.63 -17.36 25.54
C LYS A 45 13.64 -18.90 25.51
N GLY A 46 14.30 -19.46 24.49
CA GLY A 46 14.39 -20.89 24.28
C GLY A 46 13.09 -21.60 23.85
N LYS A 47 12.02 -20.85 23.54
CA LYS A 47 10.75 -21.41 23.09
C LYS A 47 10.44 -21.11 21.62
N LEU A 48 11.25 -20.30 20.98
CA LEU A 48 11.10 -19.97 19.56
C LEU A 48 11.59 -21.15 18.72
N GLY A 49 10.66 -21.81 18.06
CA GLY A 49 10.91 -22.99 17.23
C GLY A 49 10.47 -22.75 15.78
N ALA A 50 10.07 -23.82 15.11
CA ALA A 50 9.54 -23.75 13.75
C ALA A 50 8.29 -22.86 13.69
N ASN A 51 8.22 -22.01 12.68
CA ASN A 51 7.07 -21.15 12.45
C ASN A 51 5.84 -21.97 12.04
N THR A 52 4.71 -21.75 12.70
CA THR A 52 3.42 -22.33 12.35
C THR A 52 2.74 -21.58 11.20
N ILE A 53 3.12 -20.34 10.98
CA ILE A 53 2.57 -19.47 9.94
C ILE A 53 3.63 -19.21 8.87
N THR A 54 3.25 -19.35 7.61
CA THR A 54 4.12 -19.03 6.47
C THR A 54 3.86 -17.59 6.02
N VAL A 55 4.89 -16.78 5.99
CA VAL A 55 4.83 -15.41 5.45
C VAL A 55 4.88 -15.48 3.93
N ALA A 56 4.02 -14.73 3.25
CA ALA A 56 4.06 -14.61 1.81
C ALA A 56 5.39 -13.98 1.36
N LYS A 57 5.99 -14.56 0.32
CA LYS A 57 7.22 -14.04 -0.28
C LYS A 57 6.87 -13.09 -1.43
N TYR A 58 7.67 -12.05 -1.61
CA TYR A 58 7.62 -11.24 -2.82
C TYR A 58 8.12 -12.04 -4.02
N LEU A 59 7.50 -11.84 -5.18
CA LEU A 59 7.85 -12.54 -6.42
C LEU A 59 9.30 -12.33 -6.87
N TYR A 60 9.95 -11.25 -6.44
CA TYR A 60 11.33 -10.89 -6.77
C TYR A 60 12.33 -11.16 -5.64
N ASP A 61 11.86 -11.66 -4.49
CA ASP A 61 12.68 -11.98 -3.34
C ASP A 61 12.50 -13.45 -2.94
N ASP A 62 12.95 -14.33 -3.82
CA ASP A 62 12.82 -15.78 -3.64
C ASP A 62 13.66 -16.33 -2.47
N ASN A 63 14.59 -15.52 -1.92
CA ASN A 63 15.56 -15.95 -0.92
C ASN A 63 15.46 -15.18 0.39
N VAL A 64 14.25 -14.93 0.89
CA VAL A 64 14.13 -14.44 2.28
C VAL A 64 14.65 -15.54 3.21
N ASP A 65 15.81 -15.30 3.81
CA ASP A 65 16.35 -16.19 4.83
C ASP A 65 15.49 -16.10 6.08
N THR A 66 14.77 -17.20 6.35
CA THR A 66 13.91 -17.35 7.53
C THR A 66 14.63 -18.01 8.70
N THR A 67 15.92 -18.37 8.52
CA THR A 67 16.74 -19.03 9.55
C THR A 67 16.91 -18.10 10.74
N GLY A 68 16.56 -18.56 11.92
CA GLY A 68 16.68 -17.76 13.15
C GLY A 68 15.66 -16.62 13.26
N LYS A 69 14.60 -16.62 12.45
CA LYS A 69 13.52 -15.64 12.52
C LYS A 69 12.19 -16.31 12.85
N SER A 70 11.35 -15.60 13.56
CA SER A 70 10.00 -16.05 13.90
C SER A 70 8.95 -15.08 13.33
N VAL A 71 7.80 -15.66 12.99
CA VAL A 71 6.64 -14.93 12.51
C VAL A 71 5.91 -14.34 13.71
N VAL A 72 5.88 -13.03 13.77
CA VAL A 72 5.16 -12.24 14.78
C VAL A 72 3.85 -11.77 14.17
N VAL A 73 2.78 -11.96 14.88
CA VAL A 73 1.45 -11.51 14.49
C VAL A 73 0.99 -10.41 15.42
N ASP A 74 0.63 -9.28 14.83
CA ASP A 74 -0.05 -8.18 15.50
C ASP A 74 -1.54 -8.28 15.16
N TRP A 75 -2.36 -8.60 16.14
CA TRP A 75 -3.80 -8.75 15.99
C TRP A 75 -4.51 -7.58 16.64
N TYR A 76 -5.30 -6.88 15.85
CA TYR A 76 -6.17 -5.79 16.27
C TYR A 76 -7.62 -6.23 16.10
N TYR A 77 -8.46 -5.99 17.12
CA TYR A 77 -9.86 -6.37 17.06
C TYR A 77 -10.73 -5.44 17.89
N HIS A 78 -12.00 -5.39 17.55
CA HIS A 78 -12.98 -4.62 18.28
C HIS A 78 -13.73 -5.48 19.29
N THR A 79 -13.88 -4.95 20.51
CA THR A 79 -14.76 -5.50 21.53
C THR A 79 -15.74 -4.42 22.00
N TYR A 80 -16.81 -4.84 22.65
CA TYR A 80 -17.77 -3.93 23.24
C TYR A 80 -17.70 -4.07 24.75
N TYR A 81 -17.43 -2.97 25.42
CA TYR A 81 -17.44 -2.88 26.87
C TYR A 81 -18.46 -1.83 27.30
N ASN A 82 -19.42 -2.22 28.13
CA ASN A 82 -20.55 -1.37 28.56
C ASN A 82 -21.25 -0.63 27.39
N GLY A 83 -21.43 -1.30 26.24
CA GLY A 83 -22.05 -0.72 25.05
C GLY A 83 -21.12 0.18 24.22
N LYS A 84 -19.90 0.47 24.67
CA LYS A 84 -18.90 1.26 23.94
C LYS A 84 -17.98 0.35 23.16
N LYS A 85 -17.79 0.63 21.87
CA LYS A 85 -16.82 -0.04 21.00
C LYS A 85 -15.40 0.36 21.43
N THR A 86 -14.54 -0.62 21.69
CA THR A 86 -13.13 -0.43 22.08
C THR A 86 -12.23 -1.23 21.17
N LEU A 87 -11.03 -0.69 20.90
CA LEU A 87 -9.99 -1.36 20.14
C LEU A 87 -9.07 -2.13 21.07
N GLN A 88 -8.88 -3.39 20.84
CA GLN A 88 -7.94 -4.27 21.54
C GLN A 88 -6.78 -4.66 20.64
N TYR A 89 -5.65 -4.97 21.25
CA TYR A 89 -4.44 -5.36 20.56
C TYR A 89 -3.75 -6.53 21.25
N VAL A 90 -3.37 -7.52 20.44
CA VAL A 90 -2.59 -8.69 20.91
C VAL A 90 -1.40 -8.88 19.98
N LYS A 91 -0.23 -9.07 20.56
CA LYS A 91 0.98 -9.46 19.86
C LYS A 91 1.38 -10.86 20.29
N TYR A 92 1.58 -11.77 19.34
CA TYR A 92 1.95 -13.15 19.65
C TYR A 92 2.90 -13.75 18.61
N VAL A 93 3.60 -14.80 19.04
CA VAL A 93 4.48 -15.63 18.20
C VAL A 93 4.11 -17.08 18.45
N ASN A 94 3.69 -17.81 17.43
CA ASN A 94 3.14 -19.14 17.58
C ASN A 94 2.08 -19.17 18.68
N ASP A 95 2.28 -19.94 19.75
CA ASP A 95 1.35 -20.04 20.88
C ASP A 95 1.73 -19.14 22.08
N ILE A 96 2.72 -18.25 21.91
CA ILE A 96 3.23 -17.40 22.97
C ILE A 96 2.68 -15.98 22.79
N VAL A 97 1.87 -15.54 23.74
CA VAL A 97 1.40 -14.14 23.80
C VAL A 97 2.54 -13.27 24.34
N LEU A 98 2.98 -12.31 23.53
CA LEU A 98 4.02 -11.35 23.87
C LEU A 98 3.47 -10.16 24.66
N TYR A 99 2.33 -9.68 24.20
CA TYR A 99 1.61 -8.55 24.76
C TYR A 99 0.13 -8.66 24.42
N ALA A 100 -0.73 -8.32 25.36
CA ALA A 100 -2.16 -8.23 25.13
C ALA A 100 -2.73 -7.10 26.01
N THR A 101 -3.52 -6.21 25.42
CA THR A 101 -4.17 -5.11 26.17
C THR A 101 -5.12 -5.61 27.24
N GLU A 102 -5.76 -6.75 27.02
CA GLU A 102 -6.66 -7.38 27.99
C GLU A 102 -5.93 -7.95 29.23
N ASN A 103 -4.63 -8.23 29.12
CA ASN A 103 -3.83 -8.80 30.21
C ASN A 103 -3.18 -7.73 31.10
N GLU A 104 -3.18 -6.47 30.71
CA GLU A 104 -2.67 -5.35 31.51
C GLU A 104 -3.73 -4.86 32.54
N ILE A 105 -4.23 -5.80 33.32
CA ILE A 105 -5.38 -5.59 34.23
C ILE A 105 -4.97 -4.91 35.55
N THR A 106 -3.72 -4.58 35.78
CA THR A 106 -3.30 -3.92 37.00
C THR A 106 -3.35 -2.39 36.83
N PRO A 107 -4.38 -1.72 37.31
CA PRO A 107 -4.34 -0.26 37.36
C PRO A 107 -3.15 0.17 38.24
N PRO A 108 -2.36 1.15 37.83
CA PRO A 108 -1.34 1.69 38.70
C PRO A 108 -2.04 2.23 39.96
N GLU A 109 -1.71 1.63 41.11
CA GLU A 109 -2.18 2.15 42.40
C GLU A 109 -1.59 3.54 42.63
N LYS A 110 -2.37 4.57 42.45
CA LYS A 110 -1.98 5.92 42.83
C LYS A 110 -2.32 6.11 44.30
N VAL A 111 -1.30 6.30 45.11
CA VAL A 111 -1.48 6.73 46.48
C VAL A 111 -1.78 8.23 46.48
N VAL A 112 -3.01 8.59 46.77
CA VAL A 112 -3.45 9.97 46.91
C VAL A 112 -3.61 10.24 48.41
N VAL A 113 -3.01 11.32 48.88
CA VAL A 113 -3.22 11.76 50.27
C VAL A 113 -4.59 12.41 50.32
N ASP A 114 -5.48 11.87 51.15
CA ASP A 114 -6.79 12.46 51.40
C ASP A 114 -6.62 13.87 52.00
N PRO A 115 -7.14 14.92 51.33
CA PRO A 115 -6.97 16.30 51.79
C PRO A 115 -7.63 16.59 53.16
N GLN A 116 -8.58 15.75 53.59
CA GLN A 116 -9.30 15.95 54.85
C GLN A 116 -8.67 15.23 56.04
N THR A 117 -8.11 14.04 55.77
CA THR A 117 -7.57 13.19 56.85
C THR A 117 -6.05 13.12 56.86
N GLY A 118 -5.37 13.56 55.79
CA GLY A 118 -3.91 13.49 55.65
C GLY A 118 -3.39 12.04 55.53
N ILE A 119 -4.27 11.04 55.41
CA ILE A 119 -3.90 9.64 55.34
C ILE A 119 -3.74 9.26 53.87
N PRO A 120 -2.66 8.52 53.51
CA PRO A 120 -2.52 8.01 52.15
C PRO A 120 -3.59 6.94 51.88
N VAL A 121 -4.49 7.23 50.97
CA VAL A 121 -5.52 6.31 50.48
C VAL A 121 -5.13 5.84 49.11
N THR A 122 -5.11 4.52 48.91
CA THR A 122 -4.90 3.96 47.59
C THR A 122 -6.19 4.13 46.80
N VAL A 123 -6.19 5.04 45.84
CA VAL A 123 -7.31 5.24 44.93
C VAL A 123 -7.00 4.50 43.66
N GLN A 124 -7.83 3.56 43.27
CA GLN A 124 -7.82 2.99 41.95
C GLN A 124 -8.32 4.03 40.95
N THR A 125 -7.39 4.78 40.38
CA THR A 125 -7.71 5.99 39.59
C THR A 125 -8.02 5.74 38.16
N ASP A 126 -7.67 4.58 37.60
CA ASP A 126 -7.95 4.28 36.21
C ASP A 126 -8.63 2.92 36.02
N LYS A 127 -9.73 2.95 35.28
CA LYS A 127 -10.30 1.74 34.73
C LYS A 127 -9.20 0.96 34.03
N ALA A 128 -9.20 -0.35 34.21
CA ALA A 128 -8.23 -1.23 33.56
C ALA A 128 -8.08 -0.88 32.07
N ILE A 129 -6.87 -0.99 31.53
CA ILE A 129 -6.62 -0.75 30.10
C ILE A 129 -7.54 -1.61 29.24
N ALA A 130 -7.90 -2.80 29.70
CA ALA A 130 -8.91 -3.67 29.09
C ALA A 130 -10.28 -2.99 28.88
N GLU A 131 -10.68 -2.08 29.77
CA GLU A 131 -11.92 -1.32 29.65
C GLU A 131 -11.81 -0.15 28.70
N LYS A 132 -10.62 0.47 28.62
CA LYS A 132 -10.35 1.59 27.72
C LYS A 132 -9.95 1.15 26.32
N GLY A 133 -9.44 -0.09 26.17
CA GLY A 133 -8.82 -0.56 24.95
C GLY A 133 -7.40 -0.02 24.74
N LEU A 134 -6.85 -0.23 23.53
CA LEU A 134 -5.51 0.23 23.15
C LEU A 134 -5.42 1.77 23.11
N TYR A 135 -6.48 2.41 22.66
CA TYR A 135 -6.61 3.88 22.53
C TYR A 135 -7.91 4.38 23.18
N ASP A 136 -8.01 5.68 23.41
CA ASP A 136 -9.23 6.34 23.87
C ASP A 136 -10.36 6.27 22.83
N HIS A 137 -10.02 6.00 21.59
CA HIS A 137 -10.94 5.84 20.47
C HIS A 137 -10.89 4.41 19.91
N ALA A 138 -11.90 4.03 19.13
CA ALA A 138 -12.00 2.70 18.54
C ALA A 138 -11.43 2.61 17.11
N LEU A 139 -10.69 3.62 16.64
CA LEU A 139 -10.12 3.60 15.30
C LEU A 139 -8.88 2.71 15.23
N TYR A 140 -8.79 1.90 14.18
CA TYR A 140 -7.56 1.18 13.87
C TYR A 140 -6.44 2.14 13.46
N PRO A 141 -5.19 1.90 13.88
CA PRO A 141 -4.04 2.74 13.50
C PRO A 141 -3.58 2.49 12.06
N PHE A 142 -4.51 2.26 11.16
CA PHE A 142 -4.27 1.96 9.76
C PHE A 142 -5.07 2.90 8.87
N VAL A 143 -4.43 3.41 7.84
CA VAL A 143 -5.07 4.22 6.80
C VAL A 143 -4.74 3.60 5.45
N THR A 144 -5.78 3.28 4.69
CA THR A 144 -5.66 2.65 3.37
C THR A 144 -6.17 3.60 2.29
N MET A 145 -5.60 3.49 1.09
CA MET A 145 -6.06 4.23 -0.07
C MET A 145 -6.12 3.30 -1.28
N ALA A 146 -7.24 3.30 -1.96
CA ALA A 146 -7.37 2.74 -3.30
C ALA A 146 -7.34 3.86 -4.33
N LEU A 147 -6.50 3.74 -5.36
CA LEU A 147 -6.45 4.70 -6.45
C LEU A 147 -7.75 4.65 -7.26
N TYR A 148 -8.21 3.46 -7.57
CA TYR A 148 -9.49 3.19 -8.21
C TYR A 148 -10.26 2.22 -7.30
N PRO A 149 -11.18 2.73 -6.47
CA PRO A 149 -11.89 1.91 -5.49
C PRO A 149 -12.81 0.90 -6.16
N ILE A 150 -12.93 -0.27 -5.53
CA ILE A 150 -13.89 -1.31 -5.88
C ILE A 150 -14.80 -1.51 -4.68
N GLU A 151 -16.08 -1.65 -4.93
CA GLU A 151 -17.04 -1.98 -3.90
C GLU A 151 -16.72 -3.35 -3.28
N GLY A 152 -16.72 -3.42 -1.96
CA GLY A 152 -16.40 -4.63 -1.21
C GLY A 152 -14.91 -5.00 -1.18
N SER A 153 -14.01 -4.09 -1.53
CA SER A 153 -12.55 -4.30 -1.43
C SER A 153 -11.83 -3.04 -1.00
N ILE A 154 -10.91 -3.18 -0.05
CA ILE A 154 -10.00 -2.10 0.37
C ILE A 154 -8.92 -1.84 -0.68
N CYS A 155 -8.53 -2.88 -1.44
CA CYS A 155 -7.40 -2.86 -2.38
C CYS A 155 -7.91 -2.33 -3.69
N GLY A 156 -8.61 -1.71 -4.18
CA GLY A 156 -8.97 -1.22 -5.52
C GLY A 156 -8.08 -1.70 -6.68
N TYR A 157 -8.26 -1.13 -7.83
CA TYR A 157 -7.43 -1.36 -9.01
C TYR A 157 -6.22 -0.43 -9.03
N GLY A 158 -5.11 -0.94 -9.56
CA GLY A 158 -3.97 -0.12 -9.95
C GLY A 158 -4.03 0.30 -11.42
N ILE A 159 -3.19 1.25 -11.82
CA ILE A 159 -3.00 1.64 -13.24
C ILE A 159 -2.57 0.44 -14.09
N THR A 160 -1.74 -0.43 -13.53
CA THR A 160 -1.27 -1.65 -14.21
C THR A 160 -2.42 -2.60 -14.53
N ASP A 161 -3.39 -2.73 -13.63
CA ASP A 161 -4.55 -3.60 -13.85
C ASP A 161 -5.43 -3.07 -15.01
N ILE A 162 -5.62 -1.76 -15.06
CA ILE A 162 -6.41 -1.11 -16.12
C ILE A 162 -5.73 -1.25 -17.49
N GLY A 163 -4.42 -1.09 -17.54
CA GLY A 163 -3.64 -1.18 -18.79
C GLY A 163 -3.31 -2.60 -19.23
N ARG A 164 -3.54 -3.61 -18.40
CA ARG A 164 -3.07 -4.99 -18.62
C ARG A 164 -3.51 -5.60 -19.93
N ASP A 165 -4.78 -5.51 -20.25
CA ASP A 165 -5.33 -6.16 -21.46
C ASP A 165 -4.80 -5.51 -22.72
N THR A 166 -4.68 -4.19 -22.75
CA THR A 166 -4.09 -3.44 -23.86
C THR A 166 -2.61 -3.79 -24.01
N GLN A 167 -1.85 -3.92 -22.91
CA GLN A 167 -0.45 -4.34 -22.94
C GLN A 167 -0.29 -5.75 -23.51
N ILE A 168 -1.12 -6.70 -23.10
CA ILE A 168 -1.10 -8.07 -23.64
C ILE A 168 -1.35 -8.09 -25.14
N GLN A 169 -2.24 -7.22 -25.65
CA GLN A 169 -2.49 -7.11 -27.09
C GLN A 169 -1.28 -6.54 -27.83
N ILE A 170 -0.64 -5.50 -27.31
CA ILE A 170 0.59 -4.92 -27.87
C ILE A 170 1.69 -5.98 -27.94
N ASP A 171 1.90 -6.75 -26.86
CA ASP A 171 2.93 -7.78 -26.80
C ASP A 171 2.68 -8.90 -27.82
N LYS A 172 1.43 -9.35 -27.99
CA LYS A 172 1.06 -10.35 -28.99
C LYS A 172 1.31 -9.86 -30.42
N LEU A 173 0.95 -8.60 -30.71
CA LEU A 173 1.17 -8.00 -32.02
C LEU A 173 2.66 -7.81 -32.33
N ASN A 174 3.42 -7.30 -31.36
CA ASN A 174 4.87 -7.17 -31.47
C ASN A 174 5.54 -8.52 -31.72
N LYS A 175 5.15 -9.55 -30.97
CA LYS A 175 5.66 -10.91 -31.17
C LYS A 175 5.35 -11.43 -32.60
N ALA A 176 4.15 -11.17 -33.09
CA ALA A 176 3.76 -11.58 -34.45
C ALA A 176 4.61 -10.87 -35.53
N ILE A 177 4.85 -9.56 -35.37
CA ILE A 177 5.69 -8.76 -36.28
C ILE A 177 7.14 -9.26 -36.26
N VAL A 178 7.71 -9.42 -35.09
CA VAL A 178 9.09 -9.89 -34.92
C VAL A 178 9.25 -11.29 -35.51
N ASN A 179 8.33 -12.22 -35.23
CA ASN A 179 8.37 -13.57 -35.78
C ASN A 179 8.25 -13.57 -37.31
N ASN A 180 7.39 -12.73 -37.91
CA ASN A 180 7.28 -12.62 -39.34
C ASN A 180 8.55 -12.01 -39.95
N ALA A 181 9.13 -10.99 -39.34
CA ALA A 181 10.39 -10.39 -39.79
C ALA A 181 11.55 -11.41 -39.75
N LEU A 182 11.67 -12.18 -38.67
CA LEU A 182 12.67 -13.24 -38.53
C LEU A 182 12.45 -14.36 -39.57
N ALA A 183 11.20 -14.78 -39.75
CA ALA A 183 10.87 -15.80 -40.75
C ALA A 183 11.15 -15.34 -42.19
N GLY A 184 10.97 -14.06 -42.49
CA GLY A 184 11.34 -13.43 -43.74
C GLY A 184 12.86 -13.30 -43.95
N ALA A 185 13.61 -13.05 -42.85
CA ALA A 185 15.05 -12.91 -42.86
C ALA A 185 15.77 -14.30 -43.01
N THR A 186 15.16 -15.37 -42.51
CA THR A 186 15.68 -16.73 -42.57
C THR A 186 14.72 -17.58 -43.41
N PRO A 187 14.81 -17.57 -44.75
CA PRO A 187 13.91 -18.33 -45.58
C PRO A 187 14.06 -19.85 -45.31
N ARG A 188 12.93 -20.52 -45.20
CA ARG A 188 12.88 -21.98 -45.04
C ARG A 188 12.58 -22.60 -46.37
N TYR A 189 13.10 -23.81 -46.55
CA TYR A 189 12.93 -24.57 -47.78
C TYR A 189 12.30 -25.93 -47.48
N PHE A 190 11.40 -26.37 -48.32
CA PHE A 190 10.98 -27.76 -48.36
C PHE A 190 12.02 -28.50 -49.20
N VAL A 191 12.72 -29.42 -48.60
CA VAL A 191 13.72 -30.25 -49.25
C VAL A 191 13.22 -31.68 -49.26
N ARG A 192 13.29 -32.33 -50.41
CA ARG A 192 12.92 -33.71 -50.56
C ARG A 192 13.98 -34.60 -49.92
N ASN A 193 13.56 -35.48 -49.01
CA ASN A 193 14.48 -36.33 -48.25
C ASN A 193 14.73 -37.66 -49.02
N ASP A 194 15.32 -37.57 -50.21
CA ASP A 194 15.70 -38.73 -51.08
C ASP A 194 17.22 -38.88 -51.24
N GLY A 195 18.01 -38.11 -50.53
CA GLY A 195 19.48 -38.13 -50.56
C GLY A 195 20.10 -37.39 -51.70
N THR A 196 19.31 -36.76 -52.61
CA THR A 196 19.82 -36.04 -53.78
C THR A 196 20.54 -34.73 -53.40
N ILE A 197 20.27 -34.16 -52.24
CA ILE A 197 20.83 -32.89 -51.78
C ILE A 197 21.65 -33.13 -50.50
N ASN A 198 22.86 -32.61 -50.44
CA ASN A 198 23.68 -32.63 -49.26
C ASN A 198 23.19 -31.55 -48.26
N LEU A 199 22.41 -31.98 -47.25
CA LEU A 199 21.81 -31.08 -46.24
C LEU A 199 22.86 -30.41 -45.36
N GLU A 200 23.99 -31.08 -45.05
CA GLU A 200 25.07 -30.48 -44.27
C GLU A 200 25.70 -29.27 -44.95
N GLN A 201 25.92 -29.40 -46.25
CA GLN A 201 26.43 -28.28 -47.06
C GLN A 201 25.37 -27.20 -47.29
N PHE A 202 24.11 -27.57 -47.37
CA PHE A 202 23.00 -26.61 -47.51
C PHE A 202 22.77 -25.78 -46.24
N GLU A 203 22.98 -26.35 -45.06
CA GLU A 203 22.86 -25.65 -43.76
C GLU A 203 24.10 -24.80 -43.45
N ASN A 204 25.26 -25.13 -44.02
CA ASN A 204 26.49 -24.40 -43.78
C ASN A 204 26.57 -23.17 -44.71
N LEU A 205 26.31 -21.98 -44.13
CA LEU A 205 26.34 -20.70 -44.85
C LEU A 205 27.75 -20.28 -45.31
N ASP A 206 28.80 -20.90 -44.79
CA ASP A 206 30.20 -20.60 -45.19
C ASP A 206 30.61 -21.32 -46.45
N GLU A 207 29.86 -22.36 -46.88
CA GLU A 207 30.11 -23.07 -48.13
C GLU A 207 29.37 -22.41 -49.30
N GLN A 208 30.12 -22.09 -50.36
CA GLN A 208 29.57 -21.44 -51.56
C GLN A 208 28.84 -22.40 -52.50
N PHE A 209 29.13 -23.69 -52.41
CA PHE A 209 28.58 -24.70 -53.31
C PHE A 209 27.95 -25.85 -52.54
N VAL A 210 26.77 -26.25 -52.95
CA VAL A 210 26.07 -27.41 -52.42
C VAL A 210 26.07 -28.50 -53.49
N ASN A 211 26.60 -29.68 -53.18
CA ASN A 211 26.63 -30.83 -54.13
C ASN A 211 25.23 -31.46 -54.18
N VAL A 212 24.79 -31.68 -55.47
CA VAL A 212 23.49 -32.28 -55.72
C VAL A 212 23.71 -33.46 -56.69
N GLU A 213 23.19 -34.63 -56.37
CA GLU A 213 23.22 -35.81 -57.23
C GLU A 213 21.94 -35.84 -58.09
N GLY A 214 22.06 -35.47 -59.36
CA GLY A 214 20.94 -35.48 -60.35
C GLY A 214 20.50 -34.09 -60.80
N GLY A 215 19.35 -33.98 -61.40
CA GLY A 215 18.78 -32.72 -61.89
C GLY A 215 18.12 -31.94 -60.72
N ILE A 216 18.35 -30.63 -60.68
CA ILE A 216 17.65 -29.76 -59.72
C ILE A 216 16.34 -29.32 -60.35
N ASP A 217 15.23 -29.85 -59.86
CA ASP A 217 13.88 -29.41 -60.19
C ASP A 217 13.20 -28.68 -59.00
N GLU A 218 12.22 -27.85 -59.34
CA GLU A 218 11.35 -27.18 -58.29
C GLU A 218 10.64 -28.20 -57.38
N THR A 219 10.59 -29.46 -57.76
CA THR A 219 10.04 -30.57 -56.98
C THR A 219 10.99 -31.04 -55.87
N ASN A 220 12.31 -30.78 -55.97
CA ASN A 220 13.32 -31.22 -55.02
C ASN A 220 13.58 -30.19 -53.93
N ILE A 221 13.55 -28.90 -54.30
CA ILE A 221 13.66 -27.78 -53.38
C ILE A 221 12.58 -26.76 -53.69
N ARG A 222 11.78 -26.42 -52.67
CA ARG A 222 10.79 -25.36 -52.80
C ARG A 222 10.93 -24.40 -51.62
N ALA A 223 11.15 -23.12 -51.93
CA ALA A 223 11.14 -22.09 -50.90
C ALA A 223 9.75 -21.98 -50.26
N MET A 224 9.71 -21.92 -48.94
CA MET A 224 8.47 -21.59 -48.21
C MET A 224 8.20 -20.11 -48.41
N GLU A 225 7.13 -19.80 -49.13
CA GLU A 225 6.74 -18.41 -49.33
C GLU A 225 6.20 -17.83 -47.99
N TYR A 226 6.89 -16.84 -47.48
CA TYR A 226 6.39 -16.02 -46.37
C TYR A 226 5.62 -14.84 -46.92
N LYS A 227 4.37 -14.73 -46.51
CA LYS A 227 3.61 -13.53 -46.77
C LYS A 227 4.04 -12.46 -45.78
N SER A 228 4.61 -11.37 -46.26
CA SER A 228 4.94 -10.22 -45.41
C SER A 228 3.66 -9.65 -44.74
N LEU A 229 3.77 -9.27 -43.46
CA LEU A 229 2.68 -8.61 -42.78
C LEU A 229 2.39 -7.26 -43.45
N ASP A 230 1.12 -6.99 -43.65
CA ASP A 230 0.65 -5.69 -44.15
C ASP A 230 0.94 -4.58 -43.14
N GLY A 231 1.15 -3.34 -43.61
CA GLY A 231 1.33 -2.16 -42.77
C GLY A 231 0.18 -1.89 -41.80
N MET A 232 -0.96 -2.53 -41.99
CA MET A 232 -2.10 -2.50 -41.06
C MET A 232 -1.72 -2.91 -39.64
N TYR A 233 -0.83 -3.89 -39.47
CA TYR A 233 -0.40 -4.35 -38.12
C TYR A 233 0.35 -3.27 -37.35
N VAL A 234 1.17 -2.47 -38.02
CA VAL A 234 1.89 -1.33 -37.42
C VAL A 234 0.91 -0.25 -37.01
N ASN A 235 -0.11 0.00 -37.83
CA ASN A 235 -1.16 0.97 -37.48
C ASN A 235 -1.96 0.53 -36.25
N VAL A 236 -2.30 -0.77 -36.17
CA VAL A 236 -3.02 -1.32 -35.00
C VAL A 236 -2.18 -1.22 -33.73
N ILE A 237 -0.87 -1.48 -33.78
CA ILE A 237 0.01 -1.31 -32.61
C ILE A 237 0.04 0.16 -32.17
N ASN A 238 0.23 1.09 -33.10
CA ASN A 238 0.23 2.51 -32.77
C ASN A 238 -1.10 2.95 -32.14
N GLN A 239 -2.24 2.47 -32.68
CA GLN A 239 -3.55 2.72 -32.12
C GLN A 239 -3.66 2.15 -30.69
N LYS A 240 -3.12 0.96 -30.42
CA LYS A 240 -3.12 0.36 -29.06
C LYS A 240 -2.20 1.10 -28.10
N ILE A 241 -1.08 1.63 -28.56
CA ILE A 241 -0.21 2.49 -27.75
C ILE A 241 -0.92 3.80 -27.38
N ASP A 242 -1.63 4.41 -28.34
CA ASP A 242 -2.41 5.63 -28.08
C ASP A 242 -3.59 5.35 -27.11
N GLU A 243 -4.26 4.21 -27.27
CA GLU A 243 -5.30 3.74 -26.34
C GLU A 243 -4.71 3.58 -24.93
N MET A 244 -3.53 2.97 -24.77
CA MET A 244 -2.83 2.84 -23.50
C MET A 244 -2.53 4.20 -22.87
N LYS A 245 -2.01 5.16 -23.64
CA LYS A 245 -1.75 6.52 -23.16
C LYS A 245 -3.03 7.21 -22.69
N TYR A 246 -4.14 6.99 -23.40
CA TYR A 246 -5.43 7.56 -23.03
C TYR A 246 -5.98 6.95 -21.73
N ILE A 247 -5.98 5.63 -21.61
CA ILE A 247 -6.48 4.90 -20.44
C ILE A 247 -5.66 5.24 -19.19
N THR A 248 -4.34 5.30 -19.30
CA THR A 248 -3.45 5.64 -18.18
C THR A 248 -3.38 7.13 -17.90
N SER A 249 -4.05 7.97 -18.69
CA SER A 249 -4.00 9.43 -18.60
C SER A 249 -2.58 10.01 -18.74
N ASN A 250 -1.67 9.27 -19.33
CA ASN A 250 -0.28 9.67 -19.58
C ASN A 250 -0.11 10.09 -21.05
N GLN A 251 -0.78 11.16 -21.45
CA GLN A 251 -0.70 11.67 -22.81
C GLN A 251 0.55 12.54 -23.00
N ASP A 252 1.01 12.64 -24.26
CA ASP A 252 2.25 13.36 -24.63
C ASP A 252 2.24 14.84 -24.23
N VAL A 253 1.06 15.46 -24.18
CA VAL A 253 0.89 16.86 -23.72
C VAL A 253 1.25 17.02 -22.24
N ASN A 254 1.01 16.01 -21.40
CA ASN A 254 1.41 16.03 -20.00
C ASN A 254 2.94 16.00 -19.85
N ASN A 255 3.63 15.41 -20.82
CA ASN A 255 5.10 15.33 -20.88
C ASN A 255 5.73 16.54 -21.58
N GLY A 256 4.94 17.58 -21.88
CA GLY A 256 5.42 18.82 -22.48
C GLY A 256 5.49 18.81 -24.01
N THR A 257 5.02 17.76 -24.67
CA THR A 257 4.98 17.66 -26.13
C THR A 257 3.71 18.35 -26.65
N ALA A 258 3.86 19.47 -27.32
CA ALA A 258 2.72 20.15 -27.95
C ALA A 258 2.25 19.39 -29.20
N PRO A 259 0.93 19.18 -29.39
CA PRO A 259 0.41 18.63 -30.63
C PRO A 259 0.80 19.49 -31.82
N SER A 260 1.09 18.89 -32.97
CA SER A 260 1.47 19.61 -34.16
C SER A 260 0.37 20.61 -34.58
N GLY A 261 0.73 21.87 -34.83
CA GLY A 261 -0.21 22.90 -35.26
C GLY A 261 -0.78 23.81 -34.15
N ILE A 262 -0.49 23.52 -32.86
CA ILE A 262 -0.92 24.37 -31.74
C ILE A 262 0.30 25.16 -31.23
N THR A 263 0.36 26.45 -31.54
CA THR A 263 1.46 27.34 -31.13
C THR A 263 1.05 28.34 -30.06
N ALA A 264 -0.25 28.53 -29.82
CA ALA A 264 -0.73 29.49 -28.83
C ALA A 264 -0.55 28.95 -27.41
N ALA A 265 0.20 29.64 -26.56
CA ALA A 265 0.45 29.25 -25.16
C ALA A 265 -0.85 29.06 -24.36
N SER A 266 -1.88 29.87 -24.63
CA SER A 266 -3.19 29.74 -23.98
C SER A 266 -3.93 28.44 -24.35
N ALA A 267 -3.80 27.98 -25.61
CA ALA A 267 -4.39 26.71 -26.05
C ALA A 267 -3.67 25.50 -25.45
N ILE A 268 -2.34 25.55 -25.35
CA ILE A 268 -1.53 24.54 -24.69
C ILE A 268 -1.89 24.43 -23.20
N ALA A 269 -2.03 25.59 -22.53
CA ALA A 269 -2.43 25.65 -21.13
C ALA A 269 -3.85 25.07 -20.91
N ALA A 270 -4.80 25.36 -21.80
CA ALA A 270 -6.16 24.80 -21.72
C ALA A 270 -6.18 23.28 -21.93
N LEU A 271 -5.35 22.74 -22.84
CA LEU A 271 -5.19 21.32 -23.05
C LEU A 271 -4.57 20.63 -21.82
N GLN A 272 -3.50 21.20 -21.25
CA GLN A 272 -2.89 20.70 -20.02
C GLN A 272 -3.87 20.71 -18.85
N GLU A 273 -4.68 21.76 -18.72
CA GLU A 273 -5.70 21.85 -17.69
C GLU A 273 -6.76 20.75 -17.84
N THR A 274 -7.22 20.49 -19.05
CA THR A 274 -8.24 19.47 -19.32
C THR A 274 -7.71 18.06 -19.03
N GLN A 275 -6.49 17.78 -19.43
CA GLN A 275 -5.86 16.48 -19.18
C GLN A 275 -5.46 16.28 -17.72
N GLY A 276 -5.15 17.35 -17.00
CA GLY A 276 -4.88 17.32 -15.56
C GLY A 276 -6.08 16.92 -14.69
N LYS A 277 -7.31 16.82 -15.23
CA LYS A 277 -8.51 16.47 -14.45
C LYS A 277 -8.41 15.09 -13.77
N ASN A 278 -7.89 14.09 -14.49
CA ASN A 278 -7.75 12.74 -13.93
C ASN A 278 -6.69 12.70 -12.83
N ALA A 279 -5.56 13.41 -13.01
CA ALA A 279 -4.54 13.55 -11.98
C ALA A 279 -5.08 14.25 -10.72
N ARG A 280 -5.97 15.23 -10.89
CA ARG A 280 -6.61 15.91 -9.75
C ARG A 280 -7.49 14.98 -8.92
N THR A 281 -8.16 14.02 -9.54
CA THR A 281 -8.97 13.04 -8.81
C THR A 281 -8.09 12.14 -7.94
N SER A 282 -7.00 11.64 -8.50
CA SER A 282 -6.01 10.85 -7.76
C SER A 282 -5.37 11.65 -6.63
N ASN A 283 -5.00 12.92 -6.89
CA ASN A 283 -4.46 13.81 -5.87
C ASN A 283 -5.45 14.09 -4.74
N ARG A 284 -6.74 14.25 -5.05
CA ARG A 284 -7.78 14.42 -4.00
C ARG A 284 -7.90 13.19 -3.11
N ALA A 285 -7.84 11.99 -3.68
CA ALA A 285 -7.84 10.76 -2.91
C ALA A 285 -6.62 10.69 -1.97
N PHE A 286 -5.43 11.03 -2.48
CA PHE A 286 -4.21 11.10 -1.70
C PHE A 286 -4.29 12.14 -0.56
N HIS A 287 -4.79 13.34 -0.84
CA HIS A 287 -4.95 14.37 0.20
C HIS A 287 -5.94 13.96 1.28
N ARG A 288 -7.01 13.24 0.91
CA ARG A 288 -7.96 12.69 1.90
C ARG A 288 -7.27 11.70 2.82
N GLN A 289 -6.56 10.73 2.25
CA GLN A 289 -5.78 9.76 3.03
C GLN A 289 -4.76 10.43 3.95
N PHE A 290 -4.02 11.40 3.42
CA PHE A 290 -3.02 12.13 4.21
C PHE A 290 -3.67 12.91 5.37
N ARG A 291 -4.85 13.48 5.16
CA ARG A 291 -5.64 14.11 6.22
C ARG A 291 -6.00 13.11 7.31
N ASP A 292 -6.44 11.89 6.92
CA ASP A 292 -6.83 10.85 7.88
C ASP A 292 -5.61 10.34 8.69
N VAL A 293 -4.43 10.26 8.07
CA VAL A 293 -3.17 10.00 8.76
C VAL A 293 -2.85 11.11 9.78
N CYS A 294 -2.95 12.38 9.36
CA CYS A 294 -2.72 13.51 10.25
C CYS A 294 -3.70 13.52 11.42
N TYR A 295 -4.97 13.19 11.17
CA TYR A 295 -5.98 13.09 12.23
C TYR A 295 -5.60 12.04 13.27
N GLN A 296 -5.19 10.85 12.85
CA GLN A 296 -4.73 9.81 13.78
C GLN A 296 -3.46 10.22 14.53
N ILE A 297 -2.54 10.93 13.89
CA ILE A 297 -1.34 11.46 14.57
C ILE A 297 -1.74 12.43 15.67
N VAL A 298 -2.67 13.34 15.39
CA VAL A 298 -3.16 14.33 16.38
C VAL A 298 -3.80 13.62 17.57
N GLU A 299 -4.61 12.58 17.33
CA GLU A 299 -5.20 11.76 18.40
C GLU A 299 -4.12 11.08 19.26
N LEU A 300 -3.09 10.51 18.65
CA LEU A 300 -1.98 9.88 19.36
C LEU A 300 -1.14 10.91 20.14
N ILE A 301 -0.96 12.13 19.61
CA ILE A 301 -0.29 13.23 20.31
C ILE A 301 -1.10 13.60 21.55
N ARG A 302 -2.42 13.76 21.39
CA ARG A 302 -3.33 14.09 22.47
C ARG A 302 -3.27 13.06 23.60
N GLN A 303 -3.17 11.77 23.25
CA GLN A 303 -3.19 10.69 24.24
C GLN A 303 -1.84 10.44 24.91
N PHE A 304 -0.73 10.52 24.16
CA PHE A 304 0.57 10.03 24.63
C PHE A 304 1.64 11.10 24.86
N TYR A 305 1.43 12.36 24.45
CA TYR A 305 2.41 13.41 24.68
C TYR A 305 2.09 14.16 25.97
N ASP A 306 2.42 13.56 27.10
CA ASP A 306 2.19 14.08 28.46
C ASP A 306 3.27 15.08 28.91
N GLU A 307 4.42 15.09 28.28
CA GLU A 307 5.51 16.03 28.56
C GLU A 307 5.47 17.22 27.59
N THR A 308 5.83 18.39 28.07
CA THR A 308 5.97 19.60 27.23
C THR A 308 7.12 19.40 26.24
N ARG A 309 6.83 19.58 24.96
CA ARG A 309 7.79 19.45 23.86
C ARG A 309 7.80 20.70 23.00
N SER A 310 8.99 21.18 22.66
CA SER A 310 9.15 22.31 21.77
C SER A 310 9.33 21.83 20.33
N PHE A 311 8.45 22.26 19.44
CA PHE A 311 8.51 21.98 18.02
C PHE A 311 9.02 23.21 17.27
N ARG A 312 9.98 22.98 16.36
CA ARG A 312 10.42 24.01 15.43
C ARG A 312 9.54 23.95 14.18
N ILE A 313 8.80 24.98 13.94
CA ILE A 313 7.95 25.13 12.75
C ILE A 313 8.50 26.23 11.85
N ILE A 314 8.13 26.18 10.57
CA ILE A 314 8.39 27.29 9.63
C ILE A 314 7.12 28.12 9.61
N GLY A 315 7.19 29.33 10.17
CA GLY A 315 6.06 30.27 10.15
C GLY A 315 5.74 30.77 8.73
N GLU A 316 4.63 31.46 8.58
CA GLU A 316 4.15 32.00 7.29
C GLU A 316 5.17 32.91 6.60
N THR A 317 6.04 33.54 7.37
CA THR A 317 7.12 34.43 6.89
C THR A 317 8.39 33.68 6.47
N GLY A 318 8.41 32.35 6.55
CA GLY A 318 9.58 31.51 6.28
C GLY A 318 10.64 31.49 7.40
N LYS A 319 10.38 32.17 8.52
CA LYS A 319 11.24 32.14 9.71
C LYS A 319 10.90 30.94 10.58
N TYR A 320 11.90 30.44 11.29
CA TYR A 320 11.70 29.39 12.28
C TYR A 320 11.03 29.99 13.52
N GLU A 321 9.95 29.33 13.93
CA GLU A 321 9.23 29.61 15.17
C GLU A 321 9.27 28.35 16.02
N TYR A 322 9.34 28.53 17.35
CA TYR A 322 9.29 27.43 18.30
C TYR A 322 7.93 27.47 18.98
N VAL A 323 7.23 26.35 18.93
CA VAL A 323 5.93 26.17 19.57
C VAL A 323 6.07 25.11 20.63
N ASP A 324 5.81 25.49 21.86
CA ASP A 324 5.73 24.54 22.96
C ASP A 324 4.36 23.90 22.97
N PHE A 325 4.37 22.57 23.01
CA PHE A 325 3.17 21.75 22.98
C PHE A 325 3.08 20.90 24.25
N ASN A 326 1.91 20.90 24.85
CA ASN A 326 1.51 19.99 25.92
C ASN A 326 0.11 19.45 25.58
N ASN A 327 -0.15 18.17 25.83
CA ASN A 327 -1.45 17.56 25.59
C ASN A 327 -2.60 18.23 26.34
N GLN A 328 -2.32 18.93 27.47
CA GLN A 328 -3.31 19.73 28.19
C GLN A 328 -3.94 20.81 27.28
N MET A 329 -3.22 21.31 26.29
CA MET A 329 -3.74 22.27 25.30
C MET A 329 -4.78 21.65 24.36
N MET A 330 -4.77 20.31 24.24
CA MET A 330 -5.69 19.54 23.40
C MET A 330 -6.74 18.78 24.21
N GLN A 331 -6.76 18.95 25.53
CA GLN A 331 -7.87 18.48 26.35
C GLN A 331 -9.03 19.44 26.16
N GLY A 332 -10.23 18.90 25.97
CA GLY A 332 -11.44 19.71 25.86
C GLY A 332 -11.62 20.62 27.10
N GLU A 333 -12.47 21.61 26.98
CA GLU A 333 -12.80 22.52 28.06
C GLU A 333 -13.20 21.73 29.29
N ALA A 334 -12.71 22.17 30.45
CA ALA A 334 -13.15 21.63 31.71
C ALA A 334 -14.67 21.74 31.81
N ILE A 335 -15.33 20.72 32.34
CA ILE A 335 -16.78 20.74 32.58
C ILE A 335 -17.12 22.07 33.30
N PRO A 336 -18.00 22.89 32.70
CA PRO A 336 -18.33 24.18 33.29
C PRO A 336 -18.79 24.02 34.75
N PRO A 337 -18.44 24.94 35.65
CA PRO A 337 -18.79 24.85 37.09
C PRO A 337 -20.28 24.64 37.34
N ALA A 338 -21.14 25.09 36.42
CA ALA A 338 -22.59 24.88 36.46
C ALA A 338 -23.01 23.40 36.47
N TYR A 339 -22.18 22.52 35.95
CA TYR A 339 -22.41 21.07 35.88
C TYR A 339 -21.52 20.27 36.85
N ALA A 340 -20.67 20.95 37.61
CA ALA A 340 -19.82 20.31 38.61
C ALA A 340 -20.67 19.64 39.71
N GLY A 341 -20.54 18.32 39.82
CA GLY A 341 -21.29 17.53 40.80
C GLY A 341 -22.63 16.96 40.34
N GLN A 342 -23.00 17.13 39.05
CA GLN A 342 -24.12 16.44 38.46
C GLN A 342 -23.63 15.17 37.76
N GLU A 343 -24.36 14.07 37.88
CA GLU A 343 -24.18 12.90 37.00
C GLU A 343 -24.62 13.30 35.58
N LEU A 344 -23.65 13.61 34.74
CA LEU A 344 -23.90 13.89 33.32
C LEU A 344 -24.00 12.56 32.55
N GLU A 345 -24.94 12.49 31.65
CA GLU A 345 -25.00 11.34 30.74
C GLU A 345 -23.68 11.18 29.96
N PRO A 346 -23.27 9.93 29.67
CA PRO A 346 -21.98 9.63 29.00
C PRO A 346 -21.72 10.46 27.75
N ASP A 347 -22.75 10.71 26.96
CA ASP A 347 -22.68 11.51 25.73
C ASP A 347 -22.33 12.98 26.00
N TYR A 348 -22.82 13.55 27.10
CA TYR A 348 -22.48 14.92 27.51
C TYR A 348 -21.03 15.02 28.00
N VAL A 349 -20.54 14.03 28.74
CA VAL A 349 -19.15 13.98 29.20
C VAL A 349 -18.20 13.85 27.98
N GLU A 350 -18.62 13.16 26.93
CA GLU A 350 -17.81 12.98 25.72
C GLU A 350 -17.71 14.27 24.90
N LEU A 351 -18.76 15.11 24.89
CA LEU A 351 -18.78 16.44 24.27
C LEU A 351 -17.74 17.40 24.88
N PHE A 352 -17.55 17.35 26.20
CA PHE A 352 -16.56 18.18 26.91
C PHE A 352 -15.14 17.60 26.88
N ARG A 353 -14.98 16.32 26.60
CA ARG A 353 -13.67 15.63 26.56
C ARG A 353 -13.00 15.66 25.19
N LYS A 354 -13.72 15.90 24.11
CA LYS A 354 -13.15 15.92 22.76
C LYS A 354 -12.92 17.35 22.32
N PRO A 355 -11.67 17.78 22.12
CA PRO A 355 -11.41 19.01 21.41
C PRO A 355 -11.94 18.85 19.99
N VAL A 356 -12.75 19.81 19.56
CA VAL A 356 -13.20 19.90 18.17
C VAL A 356 -12.07 20.55 17.38
N TYR A 357 -11.33 19.76 16.61
CA TYR A 357 -10.32 20.26 15.69
C TYR A 357 -10.51 19.68 14.29
N ASP A 358 -10.21 20.51 13.30
CA ASP A 358 -10.23 20.11 11.92
C ASP A 358 -8.80 20.04 11.38
N VAL A 359 -8.50 18.95 10.67
CA VAL A 359 -7.23 18.79 9.95
C VAL A 359 -7.45 19.20 8.49
N VAL A 360 -6.82 20.31 8.10
CA VAL A 360 -6.87 20.81 6.71
C VAL A 360 -5.51 20.62 6.07
N VAL A 361 -5.46 19.77 5.03
CA VAL A 361 -4.27 19.57 4.20
C VAL A 361 -4.34 20.54 3.03
N LYS A 362 -3.39 21.47 2.96
CA LYS A 362 -3.24 22.40 1.83
C LYS A 362 -2.10 21.91 0.95
N PRO A 363 -2.31 21.73 -0.35
CA PRO A 363 -1.19 21.48 -1.27
C PRO A 363 -0.25 22.67 -1.26
N GLN A 364 1.04 22.40 -1.14
CA GLN A 364 2.05 23.42 -1.32
C GLN A 364 2.07 23.84 -2.80
N LYS A 365 2.02 25.14 -3.07
CA LYS A 365 2.09 25.69 -4.43
C LYS A 365 3.48 25.57 -4.99
#